data_4373ad35cbd86ad7ddc24d4c54ae76f2
#
_entry.id   4373ad35cbd86ad7ddc24d4c54ae76f2
#
_cell.length_a   1.000
_cell.length_b   1.000
_cell.length_c   1.000
_cell.angle_alpha   90.00
_cell.angle_beta   90.00
_cell.angle_gamma   90.00
#
_symmetry.space_group_name_H-M   'P 1'
#
loop_
_entity.id
_entity.type
_entity.pdbx_description
1 polymer ?
#
loop_
_entity_poly.entity_id
_entity_poly.type
_entity_poly.pdbx_seq_one_letter_code
_entity_poly.pdbx_strand_id
1 'polypeptide(L)'
;MADSPFETFDGREPHPLFPGVGLKAVAGDQVFLGHVTYAPGTTVARHSHEHTEQVMVIVDGEVLVTIGSDRRHLRVGDVCVMNRGVEHELYSKSGVTFFEALAPVPLDHVPDRDRDLVLGPEGGSQHVER
;
A
#
# COMPACT_ATOMS: atom_id res chain seq x y z
N MET A 1 -8.15 -15.74 13.25
CA MET A 1 -7.66 -16.51 12.10
C MET A 1 -8.84 -16.89 11.20
N ALA A 2 -8.69 -16.77 9.91
CA ALA A 2 -9.74 -17.15 9.01
C ALA A 2 -9.87 -18.67 8.96
N ASP A 3 -11.09 -19.18 9.09
CA ASP A 3 -11.37 -20.63 9.01
C ASP A 3 -11.35 -21.13 7.58
N SER A 4 -11.48 -20.21 6.61
CA SER A 4 -11.51 -20.54 5.20
C SER A 4 -10.30 -19.93 4.47
N PRO A 5 -9.70 -20.67 3.52
CA PRO A 5 -8.64 -20.08 2.70
C PRO A 5 -9.17 -19.14 1.61
N PHE A 6 -10.48 -18.96 1.52
CA PHE A 6 -11.08 -18.08 0.52
C PHE A 6 -11.54 -16.78 1.16
N GLU A 7 -11.26 -15.68 0.46
CA GLU A 7 -11.54 -14.32 0.90
C GLU A 7 -12.11 -13.50 -0.26
N THR A 8 -12.70 -12.35 0.04
CA THR A 8 -13.12 -11.38 -0.97
C THR A 8 -12.90 -9.97 -0.46
N PHE A 9 -12.61 -9.06 -1.37
CA PHE A 9 -12.55 -7.63 -1.04
C PHE A 9 -13.93 -6.97 -1.09
N ASP A 10 -14.90 -7.63 -1.72
CA ASP A 10 -16.25 -7.07 -1.86
C ASP A 10 -16.92 -6.89 -0.50
N GLY A 11 -17.56 -5.73 -0.31
CA GLY A 11 -18.29 -5.43 0.91
C GLY A 11 -17.45 -5.08 2.12
N ARG A 12 -16.12 -5.04 1.98
CA ARG A 12 -15.24 -4.62 3.08
C ARG A 12 -15.14 -3.11 3.13
N GLU A 13 -15.11 -2.55 4.33
CA GLU A 13 -14.79 -1.15 4.54
C GLU A 13 -13.28 -0.94 4.35
N PRO A 14 -12.88 0.03 3.52
CA PRO A 14 -11.45 0.33 3.39
C PRO A 14 -10.88 0.85 4.71
N HIS A 15 -9.71 0.34 5.07
CA HIS A 15 -8.97 0.87 6.20
C HIS A 15 -8.27 2.18 5.79
N PRO A 16 -8.43 3.28 6.53
CA PRO A 16 -7.75 4.53 6.22
C PRO A 16 -6.28 4.47 6.62
N LEU A 17 -5.42 4.15 5.66
CA LEU A 17 -3.99 3.99 5.91
C LEU A 17 -3.26 5.32 6.04
N PHE A 18 -3.56 6.24 5.11
CA PHE A 18 -3.09 7.62 5.10
C PHE A 18 -4.27 8.51 4.72
N PRO A 19 -4.18 9.84 4.89
CA PRO A 19 -5.22 10.73 4.37
C PRO A 19 -5.43 10.52 2.87
N GLY A 20 -6.66 10.20 2.49
CA GLY A 20 -7.02 9.95 1.10
C GLY A 20 -6.73 8.54 0.61
N VAL A 21 -6.18 7.67 1.44
CA VAL A 21 -5.80 6.29 1.05
C VAL A 21 -6.68 5.28 1.77
N GLY A 22 -7.37 4.45 0.99
CA GLY A 22 -8.13 3.32 1.52
C GLY A 22 -7.47 2.00 1.16
N LEU A 23 -7.40 1.09 2.12
CA LEU A 23 -6.77 -0.21 1.96
C LEU A 23 -7.73 -1.33 2.34
N LYS A 24 -7.88 -2.30 1.45
CA LYS A 24 -8.48 -3.59 1.77
C LYS A 24 -7.38 -4.64 1.63
N ALA A 25 -7.25 -5.51 2.61
CA ALA A 25 -6.08 -6.40 2.67
C ALA A 25 -6.45 -7.84 3.00
N VAL A 26 -5.70 -8.74 2.39
CA VAL A 26 -5.68 -10.15 2.71
C VAL A 26 -4.22 -10.56 2.84
N ALA A 27 -3.89 -11.33 3.86
CA ALA A 27 -2.51 -11.76 4.08
C ALA A 27 -2.43 -13.23 4.42
N GLY A 28 -1.43 -13.89 3.84
CA GLY A 28 -0.96 -15.19 4.30
C GLY A 28 0.17 -15.01 5.32
N ASP A 29 0.97 -16.05 5.53
CA ASP A 29 2.11 -15.99 6.43
C ASP A 29 3.19 -15.05 5.94
N GLN A 30 3.45 -15.06 4.64
CA GLN A 30 4.59 -14.38 4.05
C GLN A 30 4.19 -13.26 3.11
N VAL A 31 3.03 -13.35 2.50
CA VAL A 31 2.60 -12.42 1.46
C VAL A 31 1.34 -11.69 1.86
N PHE A 32 1.38 -10.40 1.70
CA PHE A 32 0.26 -9.50 1.85
C PHE A 32 -0.23 -9.11 0.45
N LEU A 33 -1.54 -9.09 0.27
CA LEU A 33 -2.16 -8.54 -0.94
C LEU A 33 -3.10 -7.42 -0.54
N GLY A 34 -2.84 -6.23 -1.07
CA GLY A 34 -3.65 -5.04 -0.81
C GLY A 34 -4.37 -4.57 -2.06
N HIS A 35 -5.59 -4.14 -1.88
CA HIS A 35 -6.36 -3.37 -2.85
C HIS A 35 -6.40 -1.94 -2.32
N VAL A 36 -5.73 -1.03 -3.01
CA VAL A 36 -5.49 0.33 -2.53
C VAL A 36 -6.15 1.33 -3.46
N THR A 37 -6.84 2.30 -2.87
CA THR A 37 -7.46 3.40 -3.62
C THR A 37 -6.99 4.72 -3.04
N TYR A 38 -6.53 5.63 -3.91
CA TYR A 38 -6.22 7.01 -3.56
C TYR A 38 -7.32 7.92 -4.10
N ALA A 39 -7.80 8.80 -3.24
CA ALA A 39 -8.66 9.90 -3.68
C ALA A 39 -7.87 10.88 -4.57
N PRO A 40 -8.53 11.63 -5.47
CA PRO A 40 -7.84 12.65 -6.26
C PRO A 40 -7.08 13.64 -5.37
N GLY A 41 -5.85 13.95 -5.77
CA GLY A 41 -4.98 14.88 -5.04
C GLY A 41 -4.21 14.28 -3.87
N THR A 42 -4.24 12.96 -3.72
CA THR A 42 -3.57 12.28 -2.62
C THR A 42 -2.07 12.19 -2.84
N THR A 43 -1.31 12.54 -1.81
CA THR A 43 0.14 12.37 -1.76
C THR A 43 0.49 11.43 -0.62
N VAL A 44 1.30 10.43 -0.91
CA VAL A 44 1.95 9.61 0.12
C VAL A 44 3.41 10.02 0.17
N ALA A 45 3.81 10.58 1.32
CA ALA A 45 5.13 11.16 1.50
C ALA A 45 6.23 10.11 1.36
N ARG A 46 7.42 10.60 1.03
CA ARG A 46 8.59 9.75 0.83
C ARG A 46 8.88 8.91 2.07
N HIS A 47 8.99 7.61 1.87
CA HIS A 47 9.23 6.63 2.93
C HIS A 47 9.87 5.38 2.32
N SER A 48 10.29 4.46 3.17
CA SER A 48 10.84 3.17 2.74
C SER A 48 10.37 2.07 3.66
N HIS A 49 10.48 0.84 3.17
CA HIS A 49 10.25 -0.38 3.95
C HIS A 49 11.59 -1.08 4.10
N GLU A 50 12.07 -1.21 5.32
CA GLU A 50 13.42 -1.75 5.55
C GLU A 50 13.52 -3.23 5.20
N HIS A 51 12.48 -4.00 5.52
CA HIS A 51 12.50 -5.45 5.38
C HIS A 51 11.51 -5.99 4.35
N THR A 52 10.64 -5.14 3.81
CA THR A 52 9.55 -5.57 2.94
C THR A 52 9.78 -5.11 1.51
N GLU A 53 9.63 -6.04 0.59
CA GLU A 53 9.58 -5.75 -0.84
C GLU A 53 8.14 -5.53 -1.25
N GLN A 54 7.89 -4.55 -2.11
CA GLN A 54 6.56 -4.22 -2.61
C GLN A 54 6.54 -4.26 -4.13
N VAL A 55 5.54 -4.93 -4.68
CA VAL A 55 5.26 -4.91 -6.12
C VAL A 55 3.83 -4.47 -6.31
N MET A 56 3.59 -3.53 -7.21
CA MET A 56 2.24 -3.03 -7.44
C MET A 56 1.90 -2.93 -8.92
N VAL A 57 0.62 -3.11 -9.23
CA VAL A 57 0.07 -2.99 -10.58
C VAL A 57 -1.12 -2.04 -10.56
N ILE A 58 -1.13 -1.08 -11.49
CA ILE A 58 -2.21 -0.11 -11.61
C ILE A 58 -3.39 -0.75 -12.35
N VAL A 59 -4.58 -0.67 -11.75
CA VAL A 59 -5.80 -1.24 -12.34
C VAL A 59 -6.84 -0.20 -12.72
N ASP A 60 -6.72 1.03 -12.20
CA ASP A 60 -7.59 2.15 -12.55
C ASP A 60 -6.89 3.46 -12.21
N GLY A 61 -7.10 4.49 -13.03
CA GLY A 61 -6.53 5.82 -12.78
C GLY A 61 -5.06 5.94 -13.14
N GLU A 62 -4.36 6.82 -12.43
CA GLU A 62 -2.97 7.16 -12.69
C GLU A 62 -2.25 7.58 -11.41
N VAL A 63 -0.95 7.40 -11.37
CA VAL A 63 -0.14 7.80 -10.23
C VAL A 63 1.28 8.15 -10.67
N LEU A 64 1.80 9.25 -10.11
CA LEU A 64 3.20 9.62 -10.28
C LEU A 64 3.98 8.95 -9.15
N VAL A 65 4.93 8.11 -9.51
CA VAL A 65 5.73 7.34 -8.54
C VAL A 65 7.19 7.74 -8.67
N THR A 66 7.81 8.04 -7.55
CA THR A 66 9.25 8.25 -7.46
C THR A 66 9.85 7.13 -6.63
N ILE A 67 10.76 6.36 -7.20
CA ILE A 67 11.46 5.26 -6.54
C ILE A 67 12.96 5.57 -6.62
N GLY A 68 13.57 5.85 -5.47
CA GLY A 68 14.93 6.36 -5.45
C GLY A 68 15.00 7.70 -6.17
N SER A 69 15.71 7.75 -7.28
CA SER A 69 15.83 8.95 -8.14
C SER A 69 15.05 8.83 -9.45
N ASP A 70 14.34 7.72 -9.66
CA ASP A 70 13.57 7.47 -10.88
C ASP A 70 12.12 7.83 -10.65
N ARG A 71 11.61 8.74 -11.47
CA ARG A 71 10.23 9.22 -11.40
C ARG A 71 9.49 8.86 -12.66
N ARG A 72 8.34 8.21 -12.53
CA ARG A 72 7.51 7.82 -13.66
C ARG A 72 6.02 7.99 -13.36
N HIS A 73 5.30 8.34 -14.42
CA HIS A 73 3.84 8.40 -14.36
C HIS A 73 3.28 7.06 -14.81
N LEU A 74 2.62 6.36 -13.90
CA LEU A 74 2.09 5.02 -14.15
C LEU A 74 0.59 5.09 -14.45
N ARG A 75 0.16 4.24 -15.39
CA ARG A 75 -1.22 4.09 -15.82
C ARG A 75 -1.62 2.62 -15.75
N VAL A 76 -2.88 2.36 -16.06
CA VAL A 76 -3.43 0.99 -16.05
C VAL A 76 -2.52 0.02 -16.81
N GLY A 77 -2.15 -1.06 -16.15
CA GLY A 77 -1.26 -2.10 -16.67
C GLY A 77 0.22 -1.92 -16.33
N ASP A 78 0.61 -0.73 -15.86
CA ASP A 78 1.99 -0.51 -15.45
C ASP A 78 2.26 -1.16 -14.09
N VAL A 79 3.48 -1.67 -13.94
CA VAL A 79 3.94 -2.36 -12.74
C VAL A 79 5.23 -1.71 -12.26
N CYS A 80 5.40 -1.58 -10.96
CA CYS A 80 6.68 -1.16 -10.40
C CYS A 80 7.04 -2.00 -9.20
N VAL A 81 8.34 -2.01 -8.88
CA VAL A 81 8.92 -2.73 -7.75
C VAL A 81 9.62 -1.74 -6.84
N MET A 82 9.24 -1.77 -5.57
CA MET A 82 9.87 -0.97 -4.52
C MET A 82 10.62 -1.93 -3.62
N ASN A 83 11.94 -2.03 -3.86
CA ASN A 83 12.78 -2.94 -3.09
C ASN A 83 12.97 -2.46 -1.65
N ARG A 84 13.42 -3.38 -0.80
CA ARG A 84 13.72 -3.10 0.60
C ARG A 84 14.72 -1.95 0.72
N GLY A 85 14.41 -1.03 1.62
CA GLY A 85 15.28 0.10 1.92
C GLY A 85 15.30 1.22 0.89
N VAL A 86 14.62 1.05 -0.24
CA VAL A 86 14.59 2.08 -1.28
C VAL A 86 13.43 3.04 -1.00
N GLU A 87 13.77 4.31 -0.89
CA GLU A 87 12.76 5.34 -0.65
C GLU A 87 11.85 5.53 -1.86
N HIS A 88 10.58 5.76 -1.58
CA HIS A 88 9.59 6.00 -2.63
C HIS A 88 8.51 6.95 -2.14
N GLU A 89 7.88 7.63 -3.08
CA GLU A 89 6.75 8.52 -2.84
C GLU A 89 5.77 8.43 -3.99
N LEU A 90 4.50 8.71 -3.72
CA LEU A 90 3.43 8.59 -4.69
C LEU A 90 2.54 9.82 -4.64
N TYR A 91 2.08 10.24 -5.83
CA TYR A 91 1.09 11.30 -5.96
C TYR A 91 0.11 10.97 -7.08
N SER A 92 -1.19 11.03 -6.80
CA SER A 92 -2.21 10.86 -7.82
C SER A 92 -3.07 12.12 -7.90
N LYS A 93 -3.05 12.76 -9.06
CA LYS A 93 -3.83 13.96 -9.29
C LYS A 93 -5.32 13.64 -9.42
N SER A 94 -5.65 12.60 -10.16
CA SER A 94 -7.03 12.26 -10.51
C SER A 94 -7.59 11.04 -9.76
N GLY A 95 -6.77 10.41 -8.94
CA GLY A 95 -7.13 9.19 -8.24
C GLY A 95 -6.53 7.96 -8.90
N VAL A 96 -6.33 6.91 -8.12
CA VAL A 96 -5.75 5.66 -8.61
C VAL A 96 -6.26 4.50 -7.77
N THR A 97 -6.39 3.35 -8.42
CA THR A 97 -6.59 2.06 -7.76
C THR A 97 -5.51 1.11 -8.22
N PHE A 98 -4.89 0.43 -7.28
CA PHE A 98 -3.87 -0.56 -7.60
C PHE A 98 -3.92 -1.73 -6.64
N PHE A 99 -3.38 -2.87 -7.07
CA PHE A 99 -3.06 -3.96 -6.17
C PHE A 99 -1.59 -3.89 -5.81
N GLU A 100 -1.29 -4.19 -4.56
CA GLU A 100 0.09 -4.29 -4.08
C GLU A 100 0.29 -5.63 -3.40
N ALA A 101 1.44 -6.25 -3.69
CA ALA A 101 1.89 -7.44 -3.00
C ALA A 101 3.13 -7.06 -2.18
N LEU A 102 3.11 -7.40 -0.90
CA LEU A 102 4.23 -7.10 0.01
C LEU A 102 4.67 -8.38 0.71
N ALA A 103 5.97 -8.55 0.82
CA ALA A 103 6.55 -9.72 1.50
C ALA A 103 7.89 -9.32 2.15
N PRO A 104 8.14 -9.72 3.40
CA PRO A 104 7.15 -10.25 4.34
C PRO A 104 6.05 -9.25 4.67
N VAL A 105 5.00 -9.73 5.31
CA VAL A 105 3.84 -8.91 5.65
C VAL A 105 4.26 -7.76 6.57
N PRO A 106 4.06 -6.50 6.16
CA PRO A 106 4.37 -5.36 7.02
C PRO A 106 3.26 -5.13 8.04
N LEU A 107 3.65 -4.79 9.27
CA LEU A 107 2.67 -4.60 10.34
C LEU A 107 1.78 -3.38 10.11
N ASP A 108 2.33 -2.33 9.54
CA ASP A 108 1.60 -1.08 9.32
C ASP A 108 0.58 -1.14 8.17
N HIS A 109 0.61 -2.21 7.37
CA HIS A 109 -0.34 -2.40 6.27
C HIS A 109 -1.45 -3.39 6.60
N VAL A 110 -1.35 -4.08 7.74
CA VAL A 110 -2.36 -5.06 8.13
C VAL A 110 -3.36 -4.40 9.06
N PRO A 111 -4.64 -4.28 8.67
CA PRO A 111 -5.66 -3.70 9.53
C PRO A 111 -6.08 -4.70 10.61
N ASP A 112 -5.16 -4.99 11.50
CA ASP A 112 -5.31 -5.94 12.59
C ASP A 112 -5.03 -5.20 13.89
N ARG A 113 -6.01 -5.19 14.79
CA ARG A 113 -5.90 -4.50 16.06
C ARG A 113 -4.77 -5.02 16.93
N ASP A 114 -4.49 -6.31 16.83
CA ASP A 114 -3.44 -6.95 17.63
C ASP A 114 -2.04 -6.63 17.12
N ARG A 115 -1.95 -6.00 15.98
CA ARG A 115 -0.67 -5.63 15.36
C ARG A 115 -0.34 -4.16 15.46
N ASP A 116 -1.20 -3.39 16.10
CA ASP A 116 -0.97 -1.97 16.35
C ASP A 116 -0.55 -1.20 15.10
N LEU A 117 -1.47 -1.02 14.18
CA LEU A 117 -1.23 -0.14 13.05
C LEU A 117 -1.00 1.28 13.57
N VAL A 118 0.25 1.72 13.56
CA VAL A 118 0.63 3.02 14.12
C VAL A 118 0.56 4.08 13.03
N LEU A 119 -0.29 5.08 13.24
CA LEU A 119 -0.31 6.27 12.40
C LEU A 119 0.56 7.33 13.04
N GLY A 120 1.39 7.98 12.24
CA GLY A 120 2.23 9.07 12.70
C GLY A 120 1.42 10.30 13.06
N PRO A 121 2.05 11.28 13.72
CA PRO A 121 1.34 12.45 14.21
C PRO A 121 0.68 13.29 13.11
N GLU A 122 1.08 13.14 11.88
CA GLU A 122 0.52 13.85 10.73
C GLU A 122 -0.45 12.98 9.93
N GLY A 123 -0.90 11.88 10.53
CA GLY A 123 -1.77 10.94 9.84
C GLY A 123 -1.06 10.02 8.87
N GLY A 124 0.26 10.05 8.84
CA GLY A 124 1.07 9.12 8.08
C GLY A 124 1.35 7.87 8.90
N SER A 125 1.49 6.75 8.24
CA SER A 125 1.84 5.50 8.90
C SER A 125 3.32 5.51 9.30
N GLN A 126 3.61 5.03 10.50
CA GLN A 126 4.97 4.73 10.90
C GLN A 126 5.19 3.25 10.64
N HIS A 127 6.25 2.94 9.92
CA HIS A 127 6.54 1.55 9.61
C HIS A 127 6.98 0.78 10.83
N VAL A 128 6.17 -0.22 11.19
CA VAL A 128 6.52 -1.18 12.22
C VAL A 128 6.71 -2.49 11.50
N GLU A 129 7.94 -2.88 11.26
CA GLU A 129 8.24 -4.11 10.56
C GLU A 129 8.56 -5.24 11.54
N ARG A 130 8.31 -6.45 11.07
CA ARG A 130 8.51 -7.66 11.88
C ARG A 130 9.96 -8.07 11.95
#